data_356a2e0bf41ade792c48ff34428db424
#
_entry.id   356a2e0bf41ade792c48ff34428db424
#
_cell.length_a   1.000
_cell.length_b   1.000
_cell.length_c   1.000
_cell.angle_alpha   90.00
_cell.angle_beta   90.00
_cell.angle_gamma   90.00
#
_symmetry.space_group_name_H-M   'P 1'
#
loop_
_entity.id
_entity.type
_entity.pdbx_description
1 polymer ?
#
loop_
_entity_poly.entity_id
_entity_poly.type
_entity_poly.pdbx_seq_one_letter_code
_entity_poly.pdbx_strand_id
1 'polypeptide(L)'
;LELVGEDSLDQTMLSACRRWRYDAMSMFCVYLALDAPVRWKAADTEPAVQRCFAVSICESLDVLDDNASDCRLGVPPRQPGLFTVHPSIFEPSLCPPGKEACFCEQIAPYALREGGPDAWEEIKQDYARVVLDRWRPYLASGLEPEAIVGRYISSPIDIERVMPSMKHGDWNHGEMSQDQLGVFRPFHEYPPYRSGFSNVYLCGASTHPGGSIGGACGHNAATV
;
A
#
# COMPACT_ATOMS: atom_id res chain seq x y z
N LEU A 1 -13.64 -13.68 11.17
CA LEU A 1 -14.37 -14.96 11.00
C LEU A 1 -13.43 -16.16 11.02
N GLU A 2 -12.30 -16.11 10.30
CA GLU A 2 -11.35 -17.22 10.17
C GLU A 2 -10.72 -17.67 11.52
N LEU A 3 -10.49 -16.73 12.46
CA LEU A 3 -9.82 -17.04 13.72
C LEU A 3 -10.73 -17.68 14.76
N VAL A 4 -12.01 -17.32 14.77
CA VAL A 4 -12.94 -17.74 15.83
C VAL A 4 -14.06 -18.65 15.33
N GLY A 5 -14.25 -18.76 14.03
CA GLY A 5 -15.38 -19.44 13.39
C GLY A 5 -16.70 -18.65 13.52
N GLU A 6 -17.56 -18.81 12.53
CA GLU A 6 -18.85 -18.10 12.50
C GLU A 6 -19.79 -18.52 13.64
N ASP A 7 -19.75 -19.79 14.04
CA ASP A 7 -20.59 -20.35 15.10
C ASP A 7 -20.29 -19.77 16.49
N SER A 8 -19.12 -19.15 16.67
CA SER A 8 -18.72 -18.51 17.92
C SER A 8 -19.20 -17.06 18.03
N LEU A 9 -19.76 -16.51 16.97
CA LEU A 9 -20.22 -15.12 16.89
C LEU A 9 -21.73 -15.02 17.11
N ASP A 10 -22.16 -14.00 17.84
CA ASP A 10 -23.58 -13.64 17.83
C ASP A 10 -23.99 -13.05 16.46
N GLN A 11 -25.29 -13.01 16.20
CA GLN A 11 -25.82 -12.57 14.91
C GLN A 11 -25.47 -11.10 14.59
N THR A 12 -25.30 -10.27 15.59
CA THR A 12 -24.94 -8.86 15.44
C THR A 12 -23.51 -8.74 14.92
N MET A 13 -22.57 -9.42 15.57
CA MET A 13 -21.16 -9.46 15.18
C MET A 13 -21.00 -10.09 13.80
N LEU A 14 -21.65 -11.22 13.55
CA LEU A 14 -21.60 -11.90 12.27
C LEU A 14 -22.10 -11.00 11.14
N SER A 15 -23.21 -10.30 11.37
CA SER A 15 -23.76 -9.34 10.41
C SER A 15 -22.81 -8.16 10.16
N ALA A 16 -22.20 -7.61 11.22
CA ALA A 16 -21.23 -6.53 11.12
C ALA A 16 -19.99 -6.95 10.31
N CYS A 17 -19.43 -8.13 10.61
CA CYS A 17 -18.31 -8.68 9.86
C CYS A 17 -18.63 -8.91 8.37
N ARG A 18 -19.83 -9.38 8.06
CA ARG A 18 -20.25 -9.61 6.66
C ARG A 18 -20.53 -8.32 5.88
N ARG A 19 -20.85 -7.23 6.55
CA ARG A 19 -20.98 -5.90 5.93
C ARG A 19 -19.65 -5.20 5.69
N TRP A 20 -18.60 -5.62 6.37
CA TRP A 20 -17.30 -5.00 6.26
C TRP A 20 -16.75 -5.10 4.83
N ARG A 21 -16.36 -3.96 4.27
CA ARG A 21 -15.82 -3.87 2.92
C ARG A 21 -14.33 -3.54 2.96
N TYR A 22 -13.60 -4.16 2.06
CA TYR A 22 -12.20 -3.82 1.76
C TYR A 22 -12.15 -2.89 0.54
N ASP A 23 -11.09 -2.08 0.46
CA ASP A 23 -10.90 -1.21 -0.68
C ASP A 23 -10.67 -2.02 -1.97
N ALA A 24 -11.15 -1.49 -3.08
CA ALA A 24 -10.81 -2.02 -4.41
C ALA A 24 -9.36 -1.68 -4.79
N MET A 25 -8.78 -0.67 -4.15
CA MET A 25 -7.42 -0.21 -4.35
C MET A 25 -6.49 -0.84 -3.33
N SER A 26 -5.33 -1.24 -3.82
CA SER A 26 -4.22 -1.74 -3.04
C SER A 26 -2.93 -1.09 -3.55
N MET A 27 -1.78 -1.59 -3.15
CA MET A 27 -0.49 -1.08 -3.61
C MET A 27 0.20 -2.08 -4.55
N PHE A 28 0.88 -1.53 -5.55
CA PHE A 28 1.84 -2.23 -6.37
C PHE A 28 3.21 -1.62 -6.13
N CYS A 29 4.18 -2.43 -5.71
CA CYS A 29 5.49 -1.95 -5.31
C CYS A 29 6.59 -2.59 -6.16
N VAL A 30 7.57 -1.79 -6.56
CA VAL A 30 8.79 -2.23 -7.22
C VAL A 30 9.98 -1.88 -6.32
N TYR A 31 10.55 -2.88 -5.69
CA TYR A 31 11.74 -2.76 -4.86
C TYR A 31 12.99 -2.95 -5.71
N LEU A 32 13.99 -2.09 -5.53
CA LEU A 32 15.20 -2.05 -6.34
C LEU A 32 16.45 -2.08 -5.47
N ALA A 33 17.41 -2.90 -5.88
CA ALA A 33 18.80 -2.78 -5.49
C ALA A 33 19.57 -2.19 -6.68
N LEU A 34 20.19 -1.03 -6.46
CA LEU A 34 20.87 -0.26 -7.50
C LEU A 34 22.37 -0.23 -7.28
N ASP A 35 23.12 -0.24 -8.36
CA ASP A 35 24.59 -0.16 -8.36
C ASP A 35 25.12 1.20 -7.93
N ALA A 36 24.30 2.24 -8.06
CA ALA A 36 24.57 3.59 -7.57
C ALA A 36 23.24 4.29 -7.22
N PRO A 37 23.27 5.34 -6.37
CA PRO A 37 22.10 6.14 -6.09
C PRO A 37 21.48 6.76 -7.33
N VAL A 38 20.14 6.79 -7.40
CA VAL A 38 19.46 7.54 -8.46
C VAL A 38 19.85 9.01 -8.41
N ARG A 39 19.96 9.63 -9.57
CA ARG A 39 20.20 11.07 -9.69
C ARG A 39 18.97 11.77 -10.23
N TRP A 40 18.38 12.62 -9.45
CA TRP A 40 17.22 13.42 -9.84
C TRP A 40 17.64 14.58 -10.76
N LYS A 41 16.92 14.79 -11.86
CA LYS A 41 17.12 15.98 -12.70
C LYS A 41 16.84 17.28 -11.94
N ALA A 42 15.82 17.25 -11.09
CA ALA A 42 15.46 18.41 -10.27
C ALA A 42 16.59 18.82 -9.30
N ALA A 43 17.51 17.93 -8.96
CA ALA A 43 18.65 18.24 -8.10
C ALA A 43 19.67 19.22 -8.74
N ASP A 44 19.60 19.42 -10.05
CA ASP A 44 20.43 20.42 -10.74
C ASP A 44 20.01 21.86 -10.38
N THR A 45 18.73 22.08 -10.01
CA THR A 45 18.19 23.36 -9.57
C THR A 45 17.89 23.43 -8.08
N GLU A 46 17.51 22.30 -7.47
CA GLU A 46 17.19 22.16 -6.06
C GLU A 46 17.93 20.94 -5.48
N PRO A 47 19.18 21.12 -5.03
CA PRO A 47 20.03 20.01 -4.54
C PRO A 47 19.42 19.21 -3.37
N ALA A 48 18.49 19.80 -2.60
CA ALA A 48 17.83 19.13 -1.48
C ALA A 48 17.02 17.90 -1.92
N VAL A 49 16.50 17.89 -3.17
CA VAL A 49 15.75 16.76 -3.72
C VAL A 49 16.57 15.48 -3.70
N GLN A 50 17.88 15.55 -3.93
CA GLN A 50 18.77 14.39 -3.91
C GLN A 50 18.83 13.69 -2.54
N ARG A 51 18.43 14.37 -1.47
CA ARG A 51 18.46 13.85 -0.10
C ARG A 51 17.07 13.66 0.50
N CYS A 52 16.01 13.70 -0.33
CA CYS A 52 14.67 13.42 0.13
C CYS A 52 14.50 11.93 0.43
N PHE A 53 13.91 11.62 1.58
CA PHE A 53 13.51 10.26 1.93
C PHE A 53 12.49 9.71 0.94
N ALA A 54 11.53 10.55 0.56
CA ALA A 54 10.48 10.19 -0.38
C ALA A 54 10.22 11.33 -1.37
N VAL A 55 9.88 10.97 -2.60
CA VAL A 55 9.50 11.90 -3.66
C VAL A 55 8.24 11.40 -4.33
N SER A 56 7.20 12.24 -4.35
CA SER A 56 5.98 11.97 -5.11
C SER A 56 6.08 12.53 -6.51
N ILE A 57 5.65 11.75 -7.49
CA ILE A 57 5.59 12.12 -8.90
C ILE A 57 4.14 12.04 -9.34
N CYS A 58 3.52 13.22 -9.50
CA CYS A 58 2.15 13.36 -9.96
C CYS A 58 1.99 14.75 -10.56
N GLU A 59 1.50 14.84 -11.79
CA GLU A 59 1.41 16.14 -12.50
C GLU A 59 0.19 16.95 -12.09
N SER A 60 -0.90 16.27 -11.70
CA SER A 60 -2.15 16.93 -11.32
C SER A 60 -3.03 16.04 -10.47
N LEU A 61 -4.05 16.62 -9.85
CA LEU A 61 -5.09 15.87 -9.15
C LEU A 61 -5.91 14.98 -10.10
N ASP A 62 -6.09 15.40 -11.36
CA ASP A 62 -6.80 14.61 -12.37
C ASP A 62 -6.13 13.25 -12.58
N VAL A 63 -4.79 13.20 -12.58
CA VAL A 63 -4.05 11.93 -12.66
C VAL A 63 -4.38 11.00 -11.50
N LEU A 64 -4.54 11.54 -10.29
CA LEU A 64 -4.91 10.72 -9.11
C LEU A 64 -6.35 10.24 -9.21
N ASP A 65 -7.28 11.08 -9.66
CA ASP A 65 -8.68 10.71 -9.86
C ASP A 65 -8.84 9.66 -10.95
N ASP A 66 -8.11 9.79 -12.07
CA ASP A 66 -8.05 8.79 -13.13
C ASP A 66 -7.50 7.48 -12.61
N ASN A 67 -6.39 7.50 -11.85
CA ASN A 67 -5.81 6.29 -11.26
C ASN A 67 -6.80 5.60 -10.28
N ALA A 68 -7.49 6.37 -9.45
CA ALA A 68 -8.50 5.80 -8.54
C ALA A 68 -9.69 5.22 -9.32
N SER A 69 -10.09 5.85 -10.40
CA SER A 69 -11.17 5.37 -11.28
C SER A 69 -10.78 4.10 -12.00
N ASP A 70 -9.57 4.04 -12.57
CA ASP A 70 -9.00 2.84 -13.20
C ASP A 70 -8.98 1.68 -12.21
N CYS A 71 -8.50 1.90 -10.98
CA CYS A 71 -8.44 0.87 -9.95
C CYS A 71 -9.84 0.33 -9.60
N ARG A 72 -10.84 1.19 -9.46
CA ARG A 72 -12.24 0.76 -9.20
C ARG A 72 -12.81 -0.08 -10.34
N LEU A 73 -12.33 0.14 -11.57
CA LEU A 73 -12.71 -0.64 -12.75
C LEU A 73 -11.87 -1.91 -12.93
N GLY A 74 -10.93 -2.20 -12.02
CA GLY A 74 -10.01 -3.33 -12.11
C GLY A 74 -8.95 -3.16 -13.21
N VAL A 75 -8.61 -1.93 -13.56
CA VAL A 75 -7.61 -1.62 -14.59
C VAL A 75 -6.37 -1.02 -13.92
N PRO A 76 -5.17 -1.58 -14.13
CA PRO A 76 -3.95 -0.96 -13.66
C PRO A 76 -3.73 0.40 -14.34
N PRO A 77 -3.45 1.48 -13.60
CA PRO A 77 -3.23 2.80 -14.18
C PRO A 77 -2.13 2.82 -15.22
N ARG A 78 -2.38 3.44 -16.38
CA ARG A 78 -1.38 3.57 -17.45
C ARG A 78 -0.39 4.70 -17.17
N GLN A 79 -0.82 5.71 -16.45
CA GLN A 79 0.01 6.83 -15.99
C GLN A 79 -0.08 6.93 -14.47
N PRO A 80 0.58 6.00 -13.75
CA PRO A 80 0.49 5.98 -12.32
C PRO A 80 1.12 7.22 -11.69
N GLY A 81 0.45 7.79 -10.69
CA GLY A 81 1.10 8.64 -9.72
C GLY A 81 2.04 7.78 -8.88
N LEU A 82 3.30 8.18 -8.73
CA LEU A 82 4.31 7.38 -8.05
C LEU A 82 4.69 8.00 -6.71
N PHE A 83 4.97 7.13 -5.74
CA PHE A 83 5.61 7.49 -4.50
C PHE A 83 6.91 6.70 -4.38
N THR A 84 8.05 7.38 -4.53
CA THR A 84 9.38 6.75 -4.49
C THR A 84 9.99 6.96 -3.12
N VAL A 85 10.61 5.94 -2.56
CA VAL A 85 11.17 5.95 -1.21
C VAL A 85 12.61 5.46 -1.24
N HIS A 86 13.50 6.21 -0.57
CA HIS A 86 14.94 6.06 -0.61
C HIS A 86 15.53 5.84 0.79
N PRO A 87 15.19 4.73 1.47
CA PRO A 87 15.53 4.52 2.87
C PRO A 87 17.04 4.43 3.11
N SER A 88 17.83 3.94 2.16
CA SER A 88 19.28 3.81 2.30
C SER A 88 20.02 5.15 2.40
N ILE A 89 19.37 6.27 2.04
CA ILE A 89 19.92 7.62 2.27
C ILE A 89 20.03 7.91 3.79
N PHE A 90 19.08 7.40 4.57
CA PHE A 90 18.99 7.65 6.02
C PHE A 90 19.51 6.48 6.86
N GLU A 91 19.42 5.26 6.33
CA GLU A 91 19.89 4.02 6.95
C GLU A 91 20.90 3.32 6.03
N PRO A 92 22.19 3.71 6.08
CA PRO A 92 23.22 3.19 5.19
C PRO A 92 23.49 1.68 5.33
N SER A 93 23.01 1.05 6.40
CA SER A 93 23.15 -0.40 6.60
C SER A 93 22.28 -1.24 5.66
N LEU A 94 21.30 -0.62 4.98
CA LEU A 94 20.39 -1.31 4.06
C LEU A 94 21.04 -1.72 2.73
N CYS A 95 22.21 -1.16 2.40
CA CYS A 95 22.95 -1.55 1.19
C CYS A 95 24.44 -1.34 1.36
N PRO A 96 25.31 -1.95 0.50
CA PRO A 96 26.72 -1.69 0.49
C PRO A 96 27.06 -0.21 0.19
N PRO A 97 28.20 0.32 0.67
CA PRO A 97 28.62 1.68 0.37
C PRO A 97 28.62 2.00 -1.13
N GLY A 98 28.05 3.14 -1.49
CA GLY A 98 27.95 3.60 -2.88
C GLY A 98 26.80 2.99 -3.68
N LYS A 99 26.01 2.09 -3.09
CA LYS A 99 24.82 1.48 -3.68
C LYS A 99 23.55 2.16 -3.13
N GLU A 100 22.39 1.76 -3.67
CA GLU A 100 21.10 2.19 -3.16
C GLU A 100 20.12 1.03 -3.06
N ALA A 101 19.35 1.01 -1.98
CA ALA A 101 18.13 0.25 -1.85
C ALA A 101 16.96 1.24 -1.80
N CYS A 102 16.06 1.15 -2.77
CA CYS A 102 14.91 2.03 -2.88
C CYS A 102 13.68 1.26 -3.38
N PHE A 103 12.54 1.88 -3.34
CA PHE A 103 11.33 1.32 -3.93
C PHE A 103 10.42 2.42 -4.47
N CYS A 104 9.55 2.01 -5.36
CA CYS A 104 8.50 2.84 -5.91
C CYS A 104 7.17 2.14 -5.70
N GLU A 105 6.21 2.84 -5.15
CA GLU A 105 4.86 2.33 -4.94
C GLU A 105 3.82 3.24 -5.57
N GLN A 106 2.67 2.65 -5.85
CA GLN A 106 1.52 3.32 -6.42
C GLN A 106 0.25 2.53 -6.14
N ILE A 107 -0.90 3.17 -6.29
CA ILE A 107 -2.18 2.46 -6.19
C ILE A 107 -2.39 1.54 -7.39
N ALA A 108 -2.96 0.37 -7.12
CA ALA A 108 -3.31 -0.61 -8.13
C ALA A 108 -4.59 -1.36 -7.70
N PRO A 109 -5.41 -1.87 -8.64
CA PRO A 109 -6.58 -2.65 -8.29
C PRO A 109 -6.18 -3.98 -7.66
N TYR A 110 -6.86 -4.39 -6.59
CA TYR A 110 -6.65 -5.72 -6.03
C TYR A 110 -7.00 -6.80 -7.05
N ALA A 111 -8.20 -6.73 -7.60
CA ALA A 111 -8.68 -7.66 -8.62
C ALA A 111 -8.66 -6.99 -10.00
N LEU A 112 -7.97 -7.62 -10.93
CA LEU A 112 -8.03 -7.19 -12.33
C LEU A 112 -9.40 -7.49 -12.92
N ARG A 113 -9.90 -6.61 -13.79
CA ARG A 113 -11.20 -6.77 -14.44
C ARG A 113 -11.31 -8.07 -15.21
N GLU A 114 -10.22 -8.50 -15.81
CA GLU A 114 -10.11 -9.78 -16.50
C GLU A 114 -9.18 -10.70 -15.70
N GLY A 115 -9.69 -11.83 -15.25
CA GLY A 115 -8.92 -12.85 -14.53
C GLY A 115 -8.82 -12.67 -13.02
N GLY A 116 -9.34 -11.56 -12.45
CA GLY A 116 -9.34 -11.34 -11.01
C GLY A 116 -7.95 -11.11 -10.40
N PRO A 117 -7.78 -11.37 -9.08
CA PRO A 117 -6.50 -11.08 -8.41
C PRO A 117 -5.35 -11.96 -8.89
N ASP A 118 -5.60 -13.22 -9.26
CA ASP A 118 -4.54 -14.14 -9.70
C ASP A 118 -3.92 -13.73 -11.05
N ALA A 119 -4.64 -12.97 -11.89
CA ALA A 119 -4.10 -12.48 -13.16
C ALA A 119 -2.91 -11.51 -13.00
N TRP A 120 -2.66 -11.01 -11.79
CA TRP A 120 -1.43 -10.27 -11.51
C TRP A 120 -0.15 -11.09 -11.76
N GLU A 121 -0.20 -12.43 -11.59
CA GLU A 121 0.96 -13.28 -11.87
C GLU A 121 1.43 -13.19 -13.33
N GLU A 122 0.52 -12.96 -14.24
CA GLU A 122 0.80 -12.87 -15.67
C GLU A 122 1.34 -11.49 -16.07
N ILE A 123 0.81 -10.42 -15.46
CA ILE A 123 1.10 -9.05 -15.93
C ILE A 123 2.04 -8.25 -15.05
N LYS A 124 2.33 -8.66 -13.80
CA LYS A 124 3.09 -7.84 -12.84
C LYS A 124 4.49 -7.45 -13.34
N GLN A 125 5.15 -8.29 -14.14
CA GLN A 125 6.47 -7.98 -14.70
C GLN A 125 6.39 -6.88 -15.77
N ASP A 126 5.37 -6.93 -16.60
CA ASP A 126 5.13 -5.92 -17.63
C ASP A 126 4.67 -4.61 -17.03
N TYR A 127 3.81 -4.69 -16.02
CA TYR A 127 3.34 -3.52 -15.32
C TYR A 127 4.46 -2.83 -14.52
N ALA A 128 5.40 -3.58 -13.95
CA ALA A 128 6.60 -2.99 -13.35
C ALA A 128 7.42 -2.18 -14.34
N ARG A 129 7.45 -2.57 -15.62
CA ARG A 129 8.10 -1.74 -16.66
C ARG A 129 7.36 -0.42 -16.87
N VAL A 130 6.02 -0.42 -16.90
CA VAL A 130 5.21 0.81 -16.96
C VAL A 130 5.58 1.75 -15.80
N VAL A 131 5.68 1.23 -14.58
CA VAL A 131 6.06 1.99 -13.39
C VAL A 131 7.46 2.59 -13.52
N LEU A 132 8.44 1.80 -13.93
CA LEU A 132 9.82 2.27 -14.10
C LEU A 132 9.95 3.27 -15.26
N ASP A 133 9.23 3.04 -16.37
CA ASP A 133 9.21 3.96 -17.51
C ASP A 133 8.57 5.30 -17.15
N ARG A 134 7.61 5.29 -16.22
CA ARG A 134 7.00 6.49 -15.66
C ARG A 134 7.97 7.28 -14.78
N TRP A 135 8.88 6.61 -14.08
CA TRP A 135 9.86 7.24 -13.19
C TRP A 135 11.08 7.81 -13.94
N ARG A 136 11.59 7.07 -14.95
CA ARG A 136 12.81 7.44 -15.71
C ARG A 136 12.89 8.89 -16.19
N PRO A 137 11.83 9.53 -16.72
CA PRO A 137 11.90 10.90 -17.21
C PRO A 137 12.35 11.93 -16.16
N TYR A 138 12.17 11.64 -14.88
CA TYR A 138 12.54 12.53 -13.76
C TYR A 138 13.99 12.34 -13.29
N LEU A 139 14.66 11.29 -13.77
CA LEU A 139 16.01 10.96 -13.38
C LEU A 139 17.03 11.34 -14.47
N ALA A 140 18.20 11.81 -14.04
CA ALA A 140 19.36 11.96 -14.88
C ALA A 140 20.09 10.62 -15.07
N SER A 141 20.05 9.73 -14.04
CA SER A 141 20.60 8.37 -14.10
C SER A 141 20.06 7.50 -12.95
N GLY A 142 20.27 6.19 -13.03
CA GLY A 142 20.08 5.23 -11.94
C GLY A 142 19.04 4.13 -12.22
N LEU A 143 18.26 4.24 -13.33
CA LEU A 143 17.32 3.19 -13.74
C LEU A 143 17.64 2.60 -15.11
N GLU A 144 18.88 2.74 -15.57
CA GLU A 144 19.39 2.02 -16.73
C GLU A 144 19.41 0.51 -16.38
N PRO A 145 19.22 -0.38 -17.37
CA PRO A 145 19.20 -1.82 -17.11
C PRO A 145 20.44 -2.32 -16.34
N GLU A 146 21.59 -1.73 -16.60
CA GLU A 146 22.89 -2.07 -16.00
C GLU A 146 22.99 -1.60 -14.54
N ALA A 147 22.25 -0.55 -14.17
CA ALA A 147 22.23 0.00 -12.82
C ALA A 147 21.36 -0.85 -11.87
N ILE A 148 20.42 -1.63 -12.39
CA ILE A 148 19.53 -2.46 -11.58
C ILE A 148 20.19 -3.80 -11.28
N VAL A 149 20.78 -3.93 -10.10
CA VAL A 149 21.43 -5.16 -9.61
C VAL A 149 20.41 -6.23 -9.28
N GLY A 150 19.26 -5.83 -8.74
CA GLY A 150 18.17 -6.73 -8.40
C GLY A 150 16.85 -5.99 -8.25
N ARG A 151 15.76 -6.70 -8.45
CA ARG A 151 14.41 -6.17 -8.22
C ARG A 151 13.49 -7.22 -7.63
N TYR A 152 12.57 -6.77 -6.80
CA TYR A 152 11.44 -7.54 -6.33
C TYR A 152 10.15 -6.77 -6.63
N ILE A 153 9.14 -7.46 -7.12
CA ILE A 153 7.85 -6.86 -7.47
C ILE A 153 6.79 -7.48 -6.56
N SER A 154 6.06 -6.62 -5.87
CA SER A 154 4.93 -7.00 -5.02
C SER A 154 3.65 -6.42 -5.63
N SER A 155 2.81 -7.29 -6.13
CA SER A 155 1.46 -6.96 -6.58
C SER A 155 0.47 -7.02 -5.40
N PRO A 156 -0.76 -6.49 -5.55
CA PRO A 156 -1.78 -6.54 -4.51
C PRO A 156 -2.04 -7.93 -3.91
N ILE A 157 -2.06 -8.97 -4.74
CA ILE A 157 -2.26 -10.35 -4.27
C ILE A 157 -1.04 -10.88 -3.50
N ASP A 158 0.19 -10.43 -3.85
CA ASP A 158 1.39 -10.82 -3.13
C ASP A 158 1.39 -10.24 -1.71
N ILE A 159 0.86 -9.03 -1.52
CA ILE A 159 0.70 -8.42 -0.19
C ILE A 159 -0.21 -9.28 0.69
N GLU A 160 -1.39 -9.68 0.20
CA GLU A 160 -2.31 -10.54 0.95
C GLU A 160 -1.69 -11.91 1.26
N ARG A 161 -0.96 -12.50 0.31
CA ARG A 161 -0.28 -13.80 0.51
C ARG A 161 0.78 -13.75 1.60
N VAL A 162 1.54 -12.66 1.67
CA VAL A 162 2.58 -12.47 2.70
C VAL A 162 1.97 -12.06 4.04
N MET A 163 0.92 -11.24 4.01
CA MET A 163 0.22 -10.73 5.18
C MET A 163 -1.28 -11.03 5.08
N PRO A 164 -1.74 -12.23 5.46
CA PRO A 164 -3.14 -12.64 5.31
C PRO A 164 -4.17 -11.78 6.04
N SER A 165 -3.74 -10.98 7.02
CA SER A 165 -4.58 -9.98 7.68
C SER A 165 -4.87 -8.75 6.80
N MET A 166 -4.05 -8.50 5.78
CA MET A 166 -4.26 -7.45 4.78
C MET A 166 -5.10 -8.00 3.63
N LYS A 167 -6.36 -8.31 3.91
CA LYS A 167 -7.30 -8.78 2.88
C LYS A 167 -7.38 -7.78 1.73
N HIS A 168 -7.40 -8.28 0.51
CA HIS A 168 -7.29 -7.50 -0.73
C HIS A 168 -6.00 -6.66 -0.84
N GLY A 169 -4.95 -7.01 -0.06
CA GLY A 169 -3.75 -6.19 0.02
C GLY A 169 -4.02 -4.79 0.60
N ASP A 170 -5.15 -4.62 1.29
CA ASP A 170 -5.61 -3.34 1.81
C ASP A 170 -4.86 -2.98 3.09
N TRP A 171 -3.96 -1.98 3.00
CA TRP A 171 -3.16 -1.50 4.13
C TRP A 171 -3.98 -0.78 5.21
N ASN A 172 -5.20 -0.35 4.88
CA ASN A 172 -6.13 0.23 5.83
C ASN A 172 -6.98 -0.83 6.55
N HIS A 173 -6.92 -2.10 6.10
CA HIS A 173 -7.72 -3.20 6.62
C HIS A 173 -9.22 -2.91 6.58
N GLY A 174 -9.68 -2.21 5.56
CA GLY A 174 -11.07 -1.84 5.33
C GLY A 174 -11.19 -0.52 4.59
N GLU A 175 -12.15 -0.46 3.67
CA GLU A 175 -12.44 0.72 2.85
C GLU A 175 -12.60 1.98 3.70
N MET A 176 -11.96 3.06 3.29
CA MET A 176 -12.01 4.36 3.96
C MET A 176 -13.22 5.19 3.48
N SER A 177 -14.42 4.61 3.60
CA SER A 177 -15.69 5.24 3.26
C SER A 177 -16.37 5.84 4.49
N GLN A 178 -17.29 6.79 4.28
CA GLN A 178 -17.94 7.53 5.36
C GLN A 178 -18.68 6.63 6.37
N ASP A 179 -19.23 5.52 5.90
CA ASP A 179 -19.95 4.53 6.71
C ASP A 179 -19.02 3.49 7.36
N GLN A 180 -17.71 3.57 7.13
CA GLN A 180 -16.68 2.74 7.75
C GLN A 180 -15.58 3.56 8.43
N LEU A 181 -15.81 4.84 8.71
CA LEU A 181 -14.88 5.72 9.40
C LEU A 181 -15.38 6.14 10.80
N GLY A 182 -14.51 6.70 11.59
CA GLY A 182 -14.83 7.23 12.91
C GLY A 182 -15.44 6.18 13.83
N VAL A 183 -16.63 6.45 14.34
CA VAL A 183 -17.37 5.57 15.26
C VAL A 183 -17.88 4.29 14.60
N PHE A 184 -17.93 4.26 13.27
CA PHE A 184 -18.35 3.09 12.50
C PHE A 184 -17.21 2.10 12.22
N ARG A 185 -15.97 2.41 12.66
CA ARG A 185 -14.80 1.60 12.38
C ARG A 185 -14.33 0.81 13.62
N PRO A 186 -14.31 -0.53 13.58
CA PRO A 186 -14.74 -1.43 12.47
C PRO A 186 -16.27 -1.55 12.36
N PHE A 187 -17.01 -1.33 13.40
CA PHE A 187 -18.48 -1.36 13.49
C PHE A 187 -18.96 -0.67 14.77
N HIS A 188 -20.19 -0.17 14.75
CA HIS A 188 -20.75 0.64 15.83
C HIS A 188 -21.66 -0.13 16.81
N GLU A 189 -21.92 -1.39 16.50
CA GLU A 189 -22.81 -2.24 17.30
C GLU A 189 -22.20 -2.65 18.64
N TYR A 190 -20.88 -2.52 18.78
CA TYR A 190 -20.15 -2.78 20.02
C TYR A 190 -19.41 -1.53 20.49
N PRO A 191 -19.12 -1.43 21.79
CA PRO A 191 -18.24 -0.37 22.28
C PRO A 191 -16.90 -0.38 21.52
N PRO A 192 -16.30 0.79 21.29
CA PRO A 192 -15.04 0.88 20.58
C PRO A 192 -13.97 -0.08 21.11
N TYR A 193 -13.23 -0.70 20.21
CA TYR A 193 -12.14 -1.67 20.47
C TYR A 193 -12.55 -2.99 21.14
N ARG A 194 -13.82 -3.21 21.41
CA ARG A 194 -14.32 -4.47 21.96
C ARG A 194 -14.85 -5.40 20.88
N SER A 195 -14.57 -6.69 21.06
CA SER A 195 -14.93 -7.72 20.07
C SER A 195 -16.23 -8.46 20.38
N GLY A 196 -16.91 -8.13 21.49
CA GLY A 196 -18.01 -8.95 22.02
C GLY A 196 -17.57 -10.19 22.81
N PHE A 197 -16.30 -10.60 22.74
CA PHE A 197 -15.72 -11.65 23.58
C PHE A 197 -15.08 -11.07 24.84
N SER A 198 -15.17 -11.80 25.95
CA SER A 198 -14.47 -11.42 27.19
C SER A 198 -12.94 -11.42 26.95
N ASN A 199 -12.28 -10.36 27.36
CA ASN A 199 -10.83 -10.19 27.30
C ASN A 199 -10.22 -10.22 25.88
N VAL A 200 -11.04 -10.00 24.85
CA VAL A 200 -10.58 -9.86 23.45
C VAL A 200 -10.89 -8.45 22.96
N TYR A 201 -9.83 -7.77 22.56
CA TYR A 201 -9.89 -6.39 22.08
C TYR A 201 -9.46 -6.33 20.61
N LEU A 202 -10.05 -5.41 19.86
CA LEU A 202 -9.69 -5.12 18.48
C LEU A 202 -8.75 -3.91 18.45
N CYS A 203 -7.67 -4.01 17.66
CA CYS A 203 -6.77 -2.89 17.41
C CYS A 203 -6.19 -2.99 16.00
N GLY A 204 -5.39 -2.00 15.61
CA GLY A 204 -4.79 -1.95 14.28
C GLY A 204 -5.61 -1.15 13.28
N ALA A 205 -5.26 -1.21 12.01
CA ALA A 205 -5.79 -0.35 10.97
C ALA A 205 -7.31 -0.45 10.77
N SER A 206 -7.91 -1.60 11.10
CA SER A 206 -9.37 -1.80 11.05
C SER A 206 -10.16 -1.08 12.15
N THR A 207 -9.50 -0.47 13.12
CA THR A 207 -10.18 0.30 14.19
C THR A 207 -9.94 1.79 14.02
N HIS A 208 -10.75 2.63 14.69
CA HIS A 208 -10.52 4.08 14.70
C HIS A 208 -9.17 4.41 15.37
N PRO A 209 -8.38 5.37 14.88
CA PRO A 209 -8.63 6.27 13.74
C PRO A 209 -8.29 5.70 12.36
N GLY A 210 -7.88 4.46 12.25
CA GLY A 210 -7.50 3.83 10.99
C GLY A 210 -6.00 3.54 10.89
N GLY A 211 -5.57 3.11 9.70
CA GLY A 211 -4.18 2.83 9.40
C GLY A 211 -3.30 4.09 9.47
N SER A 212 -2.13 3.94 9.99
CA SER A 212 -0.97 4.85 9.91
C SER A 212 0.12 4.32 10.86
N ILE A 213 1.30 4.94 10.83
CA ILE A 213 2.43 4.59 11.73
C ILE A 213 2.34 5.39 13.05
N GLY A 214 1.14 5.56 13.59
CA GLY A 214 0.91 6.42 14.76
C GLY A 214 0.70 5.67 16.09
N GLY A 215 0.44 4.36 16.05
CA GLY A 215 0.15 3.56 17.25
C GLY A 215 -1.19 3.88 17.95
N ALA A 216 -1.97 4.83 17.43
CA ALA A 216 -3.18 5.33 18.09
C ALA A 216 -4.22 4.23 18.32
N CYS A 217 -4.42 3.33 17.37
CA CYS A 217 -5.36 2.22 17.52
C CYS A 217 -4.99 1.29 18.70
N GLY A 218 -3.69 0.96 18.83
CA GLY A 218 -3.19 0.15 19.92
C GLY A 218 -3.28 0.87 21.27
N HIS A 219 -2.91 2.16 21.31
CA HIS A 219 -3.04 2.99 22.51
C HIS A 219 -4.50 3.04 23.01
N ASN A 220 -5.42 3.33 22.10
CA ASN A 220 -6.83 3.41 22.43
C ASN A 220 -7.39 2.06 22.93
N ALA A 221 -7.04 0.96 22.25
CA ALA A 221 -7.46 -0.38 22.66
C ALA A 221 -6.93 -0.77 24.05
N ALA A 222 -5.74 -0.29 24.43
CA ALA A 222 -5.16 -0.56 25.73
C ALA A 222 -5.78 0.26 26.88
N THR A 223 -6.59 1.28 26.58
CA THR A 223 -7.22 2.18 27.57
C THR A 223 -8.68 1.86 27.83
N VAL A 224 -9.29 0.88 27.15
CA VAL A 224 -10.67 0.43 27.32
C VAL A 224 -10.73 -0.94 27.98
#